data_405568a172c75557376191f3869a5aff
#
_entry.id   405568a172c75557376191f3869a5aff
#
_cell.length_a   1.000
_cell.length_b   1.000
_cell.length_c   1.000
_cell.angle_alpha   90.00
_cell.angle_beta   90.00
_cell.angle_gamma   90.00
#
_symmetry.space_group_name_H-M   'P 1'
#
loop_
_entity.id
_entity.type
_entity.pdbx_description
1 polymer ?
#
loop_
_entity_poly.entity_id
_entity_poly.type
_entity_poly.pdbx_seq_one_letter_code
_entity_poly.pdbx_strand_id
1 'polypeptide(L)'
;MEDIIAPISKELLKAELTEDKRLRMTNKSNNQIYIITAQDSPNTMKEIGRLREIAFRAAGGGTGMSMDIDEYDIMDNPYKQLIVWNPEEEEILGGYRYILGTDVRFDEHGAPILATAHMFNFSEKFLNEYLPTTIELGRSFVTLEYQSTRRDSKGLFALDNLWDGLGALTVVMPNVKYFFGKVTMYPSYIRKGRDMILYFLRKHFADKDSLITPMKPLQLESDEEELAALFCKDTFKEDYKILNGEIRKLGYNIPPVSYTHLTLPTILRV
;
A
#
# COMPACT_ATOMS: atom_id res chain seq x y z
N MET A 1 3.60 -8.66 -22.71
CA MET A 1 4.35 -8.25 -21.50
C MET A 1 5.80 -8.19 -21.88
N GLU A 2 6.47 -7.12 -21.49
CA GLU A 2 7.93 -6.99 -21.68
C GLU A 2 8.69 -7.95 -20.75
N ASP A 3 9.92 -8.29 -21.14
CA ASP A 3 10.83 -8.99 -20.23
C ASP A 3 11.26 -8.05 -19.12
N ILE A 4 11.30 -8.57 -17.90
CA ILE A 4 11.71 -7.78 -16.74
C ILE A 4 13.22 -7.56 -16.80
N ILE A 5 13.70 -6.38 -16.46
CA ILE A 5 15.13 -6.06 -16.45
C ILE A 5 15.92 -7.02 -15.56
N ALA A 6 17.20 -7.18 -15.84
CA ALA A 6 18.12 -7.90 -14.98
C ALA A 6 18.24 -7.22 -13.59
N PRO A 7 18.52 -7.98 -12.51
CA PRO A 7 18.79 -7.40 -11.19
C PRO A 7 19.90 -6.35 -11.24
N ILE A 8 19.73 -5.28 -10.50
CA ILE A 8 20.78 -4.26 -10.34
C ILE A 8 21.87 -4.82 -9.40
N SER A 9 23.13 -4.52 -9.69
CA SER A 9 24.23 -5.04 -8.86
C SER A 9 24.17 -4.52 -7.43
N LYS A 10 24.49 -5.39 -6.48
CA LYS A 10 24.45 -5.08 -5.04
C LYS A 10 25.38 -3.93 -4.65
N GLU A 11 26.52 -3.80 -5.36
CA GLU A 11 27.48 -2.71 -5.18
C GLU A 11 26.87 -1.36 -5.48
N LEU A 12 26.07 -1.24 -6.56
CA LEU A 12 25.39 0.00 -6.90
C LEU A 12 24.32 0.35 -5.89
N LEU A 13 23.55 -0.65 -5.41
CA LEU A 13 22.53 -0.44 -4.37
C LEU A 13 23.18 0.05 -3.07
N LYS A 14 24.24 -0.62 -2.62
CA LYS A 14 24.98 -0.22 -1.39
C LYS A 14 25.59 1.18 -1.50
N ALA A 15 26.07 1.56 -2.68
CA ALA A 15 26.63 2.88 -2.90
C ALA A 15 25.58 4.00 -2.77
N GLU A 16 24.32 3.72 -3.05
CA GLU A 16 23.22 4.67 -2.95
C GLU A 16 22.50 4.66 -1.58
N LEU A 17 22.55 3.53 -0.85
CA LEU A 17 21.92 3.37 0.47
C LEU A 17 22.85 3.86 1.58
N THR A 18 23.10 5.17 1.60
CA THR A 18 24.01 5.85 2.53
C THR A 18 23.37 6.09 3.90
N GLU A 19 24.18 6.35 4.92
CA GLU A 19 23.74 6.52 6.31
C GLU A 19 22.74 7.68 6.49
N ASP A 20 22.90 8.76 5.75
CA ASP A 20 22.03 9.94 5.78
C ASP A 20 20.60 9.65 5.26
N LYS A 21 20.43 8.62 4.44
CA LYS A 21 19.13 8.16 3.94
C LYS A 21 18.50 7.11 4.85
N ARG A 22 19.26 6.56 5.80
CA ARG A 22 18.76 5.55 6.73
C ARG A 22 17.86 6.18 7.78
N LEU A 23 16.57 5.80 7.77
CA LEU A 23 15.60 6.26 8.75
C LEU A 23 15.88 5.65 10.13
N ARG A 24 16.02 4.31 10.18
CA ARG A 24 16.34 3.56 11.40
C ARG A 24 16.60 2.07 11.11
N MET A 25 17.02 1.35 12.14
CA MET A 25 16.98 -0.12 12.15
C MET A 25 15.58 -0.62 12.45
N THR A 26 15.22 -1.80 11.95
CA THR A 26 13.95 -2.46 12.30
C THR A 26 14.00 -3.02 13.73
N ASN A 27 12.82 -3.21 14.35
CA ASN A 27 12.72 -3.80 15.69
C ASN A 27 13.06 -5.29 15.69
N LYS A 28 12.95 -5.96 14.55
CA LYS A 28 13.23 -7.40 14.38
C LYS A 28 14.14 -7.62 13.18
N SER A 29 15.00 -8.63 13.28
CA SER A 29 15.86 -9.13 12.19
C SER A 29 16.97 -8.16 11.72
N ASN A 30 17.30 -7.12 12.49
CA ASN A 30 18.39 -6.17 12.21
C ASN A 30 18.41 -5.60 10.78
N ASN A 31 17.24 -5.49 10.14
CA ASN A 31 17.11 -4.88 8.84
C ASN A 31 17.17 -3.35 8.96
N GLN A 32 17.39 -2.70 7.85
CA GLN A 32 17.55 -1.25 7.76
C GLN A 32 16.41 -0.65 6.96
N ILE A 33 15.86 0.47 7.43
CA ILE A 33 14.82 1.21 6.73
C ILE A 33 15.43 2.45 6.11
N TYR A 34 15.25 2.60 4.79
CA TYR A 34 15.73 3.75 4.04
C TYR A 34 14.58 4.53 3.43
N ILE A 35 14.80 5.84 3.25
CA ILE A 35 13.95 6.72 2.46
C ILE A 35 14.79 7.25 1.31
N ILE A 36 14.34 6.99 0.08
CA ILE A 36 15.03 7.41 -1.14
C ILE A 36 14.06 8.02 -2.15
N THR A 37 14.61 8.70 -3.16
CA THR A 37 13.91 9.15 -4.36
C THR A 37 14.62 8.63 -5.61
N ALA A 38 13.95 8.71 -6.76
CA ALA A 38 14.57 8.35 -8.04
C ALA A 38 15.77 9.26 -8.39
N GLN A 39 15.78 10.53 -7.91
CA GLN A 39 16.84 11.49 -8.17
C GLN A 39 18.09 11.19 -7.37
N ASP A 40 17.96 10.80 -6.09
CA ASP A 40 19.10 10.56 -5.21
C ASP A 40 19.61 9.12 -5.20
N SER A 41 18.81 8.17 -5.71
CA SER A 41 19.11 6.74 -5.73
C SER A 41 18.56 6.06 -6.98
N PRO A 42 19.02 6.43 -8.18
CA PRO A 42 18.43 5.99 -9.45
C PRO A 42 18.57 4.48 -9.70
N ASN A 43 19.65 3.84 -9.23
CA ASN A 43 19.83 2.40 -9.37
C ASN A 43 18.92 1.64 -8.41
N THR A 44 18.80 2.10 -7.18
CA THR A 44 17.89 1.55 -6.18
C THR A 44 16.43 1.70 -6.65
N MET A 45 16.07 2.83 -7.26
CA MET A 45 14.73 3.01 -7.84
C MET A 45 14.43 2.01 -8.95
N LYS A 46 15.40 1.72 -9.84
CA LYS A 46 15.25 0.68 -10.88
C LYS A 46 15.03 -0.70 -10.27
N GLU A 47 15.78 -1.05 -9.23
CA GLU A 47 15.61 -2.33 -8.54
C GLU A 47 14.23 -2.41 -7.85
N ILE A 48 13.76 -1.34 -7.22
CA ILE A 48 12.41 -1.24 -6.67
C ILE A 48 11.37 -1.49 -7.77
N GLY A 49 11.50 -0.84 -8.93
CA GLY A 49 10.61 -1.02 -10.07
C GLY A 49 10.60 -2.46 -10.59
N ARG A 50 11.77 -3.09 -10.65
CA ARG A 50 11.90 -4.51 -11.02
C ARG A 50 11.18 -5.43 -10.04
N LEU A 51 11.41 -5.25 -8.74
CA LEU A 51 10.82 -6.07 -7.68
C LEU A 51 9.29 -5.88 -7.59
N ARG A 52 8.81 -4.65 -7.76
CA ARG A 52 7.38 -4.35 -7.85
C ARG A 52 6.72 -5.09 -9.00
N GLU A 53 7.30 -5.01 -10.20
CA GLU A 53 6.74 -5.66 -11.38
C GLU A 53 6.68 -7.18 -11.18
N ILE A 54 7.72 -7.81 -10.63
CA ILE A 54 7.73 -9.23 -10.29
C ILE A 54 6.60 -9.57 -9.31
N ALA A 55 6.53 -8.85 -8.19
CA ALA A 55 5.56 -9.12 -7.14
C ALA A 55 4.11 -8.92 -7.61
N PHE A 56 3.86 -7.85 -8.38
CA PHE A 56 2.51 -7.55 -8.88
C PHE A 56 2.09 -8.49 -10.00
N ARG A 57 2.98 -8.89 -10.91
CA ARG A 57 2.67 -9.93 -11.93
C ARG A 57 2.30 -11.26 -11.25
N ALA A 58 3.05 -11.67 -10.23
CA ALA A 58 2.77 -12.89 -9.48
C ALA A 58 1.39 -12.86 -8.79
N ALA A 59 0.91 -11.66 -8.41
CA ALA A 59 -0.41 -11.46 -7.82
C ALA A 59 -1.54 -11.31 -8.85
N GLY A 60 -1.24 -11.38 -10.15
CA GLY A 60 -2.23 -11.23 -11.24
C GLY A 60 -2.43 -9.79 -11.71
N GLY A 61 -1.53 -8.88 -11.35
CA GLY A 61 -1.47 -7.48 -11.78
C GLY A 61 -0.18 -7.17 -12.53
N GLY A 62 0.46 -6.06 -12.18
CA GLY A 62 1.66 -5.56 -12.85
C GLY A 62 1.31 -4.62 -14.01
N THR A 63 2.30 -3.87 -14.44
CA THR A 63 2.16 -2.91 -15.54
C THR A 63 2.32 -3.58 -16.90
N GLY A 64 2.97 -4.75 -16.94
CA GLY A 64 3.38 -5.41 -18.18
C GLY A 64 4.67 -4.84 -18.80
N MET A 65 5.23 -3.80 -18.18
CA MET A 65 6.48 -3.15 -18.58
C MET A 65 7.69 -3.89 -17.99
N SER A 66 8.88 -3.53 -18.43
CA SER A 66 10.13 -4.14 -17.91
C SER A 66 10.42 -3.83 -16.43
N MET A 67 9.78 -2.80 -15.88
CA MET A 67 9.79 -2.39 -14.47
C MET A 67 8.57 -1.49 -14.16
N ASP A 68 8.08 -1.52 -12.91
CA ASP A 68 6.98 -0.65 -12.45
C ASP A 68 7.54 0.67 -11.89
N ILE A 69 7.77 1.60 -12.79
CA ILE A 69 8.10 3.01 -12.50
C ILE A 69 7.14 3.88 -13.31
N ASP A 70 6.52 4.86 -12.67
CA ASP A 70 5.60 5.79 -13.32
C ASP A 70 6.05 7.25 -13.13
N GLU A 71 5.28 8.19 -13.68
CA GLU A 71 5.55 9.63 -13.60
C GLU A 71 5.68 10.14 -12.17
N TYR A 72 4.94 9.58 -11.22
CA TYR A 72 4.97 9.97 -9.80
C TYR A 72 6.28 9.57 -9.11
N ASP A 73 6.98 8.57 -9.62
CA ASP A 73 8.28 8.16 -9.10
C ASP A 73 9.41 9.10 -9.57
N ILE A 74 9.25 9.79 -10.73
CA ILE A 74 10.33 10.51 -11.42
C ILE A 74 10.08 12.00 -11.65
N MET A 75 8.88 12.52 -11.35
CA MET A 75 8.56 13.96 -11.49
C MET A 75 9.47 14.84 -10.62
N ASP A 76 9.45 16.16 -10.82
CA ASP A 76 10.30 17.12 -10.09
C ASP A 76 10.15 17.06 -8.57
N ASN A 77 8.95 16.79 -8.07
CA ASN A 77 8.67 16.54 -6.66
C ASN A 77 8.13 15.11 -6.50
N PRO A 78 9.02 14.10 -6.56
CA PRO A 78 8.61 12.71 -6.66
C PRO A 78 8.09 12.16 -5.35
N TYR A 79 7.34 11.10 -5.48
CA TYR A 79 7.06 10.25 -4.33
C TYR A 79 8.35 9.65 -3.77
N LYS A 80 8.44 9.63 -2.47
CA LYS A 80 9.54 8.97 -1.74
C LYS A 80 9.28 7.47 -1.67
N GLN A 81 10.36 6.70 -1.60
CA GLN A 81 10.32 5.26 -1.44
C GLN A 81 10.83 4.93 -0.03
N LEU A 82 9.96 4.34 0.79
CA LEU A 82 10.36 3.71 2.04
C LEU A 82 10.64 2.24 1.74
N ILE A 83 11.86 1.79 1.96
CA ILE A 83 12.27 0.40 1.72
C ILE A 83 12.86 -0.21 2.96
N VAL A 84 12.71 -1.54 3.07
CA VAL A 84 13.40 -2.37 4.05
C VAL A 84 14.52 -3.12 3.33
N TRP A 85 15.74 -2.89 3.78
CA TRP A 85 16.97 -3.49 3.29
C TRP A 85 17.50 -4.52 4.28
N ASN A 86 17.81 -5.72 3.79
CA ASN A 86 18.51 -6.73 4.54
C ASN A 86 20.02 -6.61 4.29
N PRO A 87 20.83 -6.19 5.27
CA PRO A 87 22.26 -6.00 5.07
C PRO A 87 23.06 -7.31 4.97
N GLU A 88 22.52 -8.43 5.47
CA GLU A 88 23.18 -9.75 5.40
C GLU A 88 23.08 -10.36 4.01
N GLU A 89 21.89 -10.32 3.43
CA GLU A 89 21.64 -10.85 2.09
C GLU A 89 21.88 -9.80 1.00
N GLU A 90 22.01 -8.52 1.40
CA GLU A 90 22.15 -7.38 0.49
C GLU A 90 20.97 -7.28 -0.50
N GLU A 91 19.73 -7.28 0.04
CA GLU A 91 18.50 -7.34 -0.73
C GLU A 91 17.41 -6.44 -0.16
N ILE A 92 16.54 -5.95 -1.04
CA ILE A 92 15.31 -5.22 -0.64
C ILE A 92 14.22 -6.24 -0.31
N LEU A 93 13.73 -6.22 0.93
CA LEU A 93 12.65 -7.11 1.38
C LEU A 93 11.26 -6.65 0.93
N GLY A 94 11.10 -5.35 0.74
CA GLY A 94 9.84 -4.74 0.33
C GLY A 94 9.85 -3.23 0.55
N GLY A 95 8.73 -2.58 0.26
CA GLY A 95 8.64 -1.13 0.39
C GLY A 95 7.24 -0.57 0.17
N TYR A 96 7.16 0.73 0.40
CA TYR A 96 6.03 1.60 0.09
C TYR A 96 6.51 2.81 -0.70
N ARG A 97 5.68 3.27 -1.62
CA ARG A 97 5.77 4.61 -2.17
C ARG A 97 4.90 5.55 -1.36
N TYR A 98 5.37 6.76 -1.06
CA TYR A 98 4.57 7.73 -0.31
C TYR A 98 4.85 9.18 -0.68
N ILE A 99 3.89 10.04 -0.46
CA ILE A 99 4.02 11.49 -0.49
C ILE A 99 3.35 12.12 0.72
N LEU A 100 3.96 13.16 1.29
CA LEU A 100 3.33 13.97 2.32
C LEU A 100 2.29 14.89 1.70
N GLY A 101 1.14 15.04 2.34
CA GLY A 101 0.12 15.96 1.88
C GLY A 101 0.59 17.42 1.77
N THR A 102 1.57 17.82 2.59
CA THR A 102 2.24 19.14 2.50
C THR A 102 3.11 19.28 1.26
N ASP A 103 3.57 18.17 0.68
CA ASP A 103 4.42 18.16 -0.49
C ASP A 103 3.60 18.04 -1.80
N VAL A 104 2.29 17.79 -1.68
CA VAL A 104 1.40 17.65 -2.84
C VAL A 104 1.27 18.98 -3.57
N ARG A 105 1.56 18.97 -4.86
CA ARG A 105 1.31 20.11 -5.76
C ARG A 105 -0.07 19.99 -6.38
N PHE A 106 -0.58 21.10 -6.87
CA PHE A 106 -1.85 21.19 -7.58
C PHE A 106 -1.59 21.60 -9.02
N ASP A 107 -2.39 21.07 -9.92
CA ASP A 107 -2.34 21.44 -11.34
C ASP A 107 -2.97 22.84 -11.58
N GLU A 108 -2.99 23.27 -12.83
CA GLU A 108 -3.58 24.55 -13.27
C GLU A 108 -5.10 24.65 -13.02
N HIS A 109 -5.78 23.52 -12.81
CA HIS A 109 -7.21 23.44 -12.50
C HIS A 109 -7.49 23.29 -11.00
N GLY A 110 -6.45 23.28 -10.17
CA GLY A 110 -6.57 23.11 -8.72
C GLY A 110 -6.78 21.66 -8.28
N ALA A 111 -6.55 20.68 -9.16
CA ALA A 111 -6.61 19.27 -8.77
C ALA A 111 -5.26 18.81 -8.15
N PRO A 112 -5.31 17.99 -7.10
CA PRO A 112 -4.07 17.52 -6.46
C PRO A 112 -3.34 16.52 -7.36
N ILE A 113 -2.02 16.68 -7.50
CA ILE A 113 -1.16 15.76 -8.25
C ILE A 113 -0.85 14.56 -7.35
N LEU A 114 -1.79 13.63 -7.30
CA LEU A 114 -1.74 12.40 -6.52
C LEU A 114 -1.90 11.16 -7.41
N ALA A 115 -1.22 10.08 -7.08
CA ALA A 115 -1.31 8.83 -7.83
C ALA A 115 -2.73 8.22 -7.82
N THR A 116 -3.59 8.65 -6.90
CA THR A 116 -4.99 8.24 -6.80
C THR A 116 -5.96 9.22 -7.46
N ALA A 117 -5.53 10.41 -7.87
CA ALA A 117 -6.40 11.48 -8.37
C ALA A 117 -7.17 11.11 -9.67
N HIS A 118 -6.67 10.16 -10.47
CA HIS A 118 -7.37 9.67 -11.65
C HIS A 118 -8.49 8.66 -11.35
N MET A 119 -8.68 8.29 -10.07
CA MET A 119 -9.69 7.31 -9.64
C MET A 119 -10.70 7.88 -8.65
N PHE A 120 -10.33 8.93 -7.92
CA PHE A 120 -11.12 9.47 -6.82
C PHE A 120 -11.30 10.97 -6.95
N ASN A 121 -12.48 11.45 -6.52
CA ASN A 121 -12.75 12.85 -6.26
C ASN A 121 -12.42 13.16 -4.81
N PHE A 122 -11.77 14.27 -4.58
CA PHE A 122 -11.41 14.78 -3.24
C PHE A 122 -12.29 15.97 -2.90
N SER A 123 -12.93 15.95 -1.73
CA SER A 123 -13.71 17.11 -1.28
C SER A 123 -12.78 18.27 -0.88
N GLU A 124 -13.29 19.50 -0.94
CA GLU A 124 -12.56 20.68 -0.43
C GLU A 124 -12.18 20.51 1.05
N LYS A 125 -13.07 19.90 1.84
CA LYS A 125 -12.79 19.58 3.24
C LYS A 125 -11.58 18.66 3.38
N PHE A 126 -11.48 17.61 2.53
CA PHE A 126 -10.30 16.75 2.55
C PHE A 126 -9.03 17.52 2.17
N LEU A 127 -9.07 18.27 1.08
CA LEU A 127 -7.91 19.00 0.57
C LEU A 127 -7.40 20.06 1.56
N ASN A 128 -8.31 20.78 2.24
CA ASN A 128 -7.93 21.87 3.11
C ASN A 128 -7.63 21.44 4.56
N GLU A 129 -8.37 20.46 5.10
CA GLU A 129 -8.28 20.12 6.52
C GLU A 129 -7.50 18.82 6.78
N TYR A 130 -7.60 17.82 5.89
CA TYR A 130 -7.02 16.50 6.10
C TYR A 130 -5.70 16.31 5.34
N LEU A 131 -5.65 16.67 4.06
CA LEU A 131 -4.47 16.46 3.22
C LEU A 131 -3.17 16.98 3.86
N PRO A 132 -3.11 18.19 4.46
CA PRO A 132 -1.87 18.69 5.06
C PRO A 132 -1.31 17.84 6.20
N THR A 133 -2.14 16.97 6.79
CA THR A 133 -1.74 16.05 7.88
C THR A 133 -1.80 14.58 7.45
N THR A 134 -1.86 14.32 6.15
CA THR A 134 -2.01 12.98 5.57
C THR A 134 -0.74 12.58 4.80
N ILE A 135 -0.42 11.30 4.83
CA ILE A 135 0.51 10.66 3.90
C ILE A 135 -0.30 9.80 2.94
N GLU A 136 -0.17 10.01 1.62
CA GLU A 136 -0.63 9.03 0.65
C GLU A 136 0.40 7.90 0.53
N LEU A 137 -0.09 6.66 0.65
CA LEU A 137 0.68 5.43 0.49
C LEU A 137 0.29 4.72 -0.79
N GLY A 138 1.27 4.17 -1.49
CA GLY A 138 1.01 3.38 -2.69
C GLY A 138 2.10 2.34 -2.94
N ARG A 139 1.91 1.54 -3.98
CA ARG A 139 2.91 0.56 -4.44
C ARG A 139 3.50 -0.29 -3.32
N SER A 140 2.66 -0.69 -2.35
CA SER A 140 3.04 -1.61 -1.28
C SER A 140 3.45 -2.96 -1.88
N PHE A 141 4.65 -3.43 -1.60
CA PHE A 141 5.11 -4.73 -2.04
C PHE A 141 6.02 -5.40 -1.01
N VAL A 142 6.00 -6.72 -1.01
CA VAL A 142 7.01 -7.57 -0.39
C VAL A 142 7.66 -8.34 -1.53
N THR A 143 8.98 -8.42 -1.55
CA THR A 143 9.74 -9.19 -2.54
C THR A 143 9.26 -10.64 -2.53
N LEU A 144 9.07 -11.23 -3.73
CA LEU A 144 8.31 -12.47 -3.90
C LEU A 144 8.87 -13.63 -3.06
N GLU A 145 10.18 -13.72 -2.94
CA GLU A 145 10.89 -14.75 -2.16
C GLU A 145 10.55 -14.68 -0.67
N TYR A 146 10.17 -13.50 -0.16
CA TYR A 146 9.82 -13.26 1.24
C TYR A 146 8.30 -13.30 1.51
N GLN A 147 7.47 -13.59 0.52
CA GLN A 147 6.01 -13.74 0.70
C GLN A 147 5.60 -15.13 1.20
N SER A 148 6.48 -16.13 1.07
CA SER A 148 6.17 -17.50 1.46
C SER A 148 6.45 -17.74 2.94
N THR A 149 5.43 -18.12 3.70
CA THR A 149 5.54 -18.58 5.09
C THR A 149 6.21 -19.97 5.23
N ARG A 150 6.52 -20.63 4.11
CA ARG A 150 7.07 -22.01 4.08
C ARG A 150 8.59 -22.08 4.02
N ARG A 151 9.29 -20.97 3.80
CA ARG A 151 10.75 -20.93 3.78
C ARG A 151 11.26 -19.89 4.76
N ASP A 152 11.87 -20.37 5.83
CA ASP A 152 12.67 -19.66 6.81
C ASP A 152 12.02 -18.44 7.51
N SER A 153 12.39 -18.22 8.75
CA SER A 153 11.97 -17.09 9.61
C SER A 153 12.18 -15.69 8.99
N LYS A 154 12.96 -15.59 7.91
CA LYS A 154 13.29 -14.34 7.21
C LYS A 154 12.05 -13.66 6.57
N GLY A 155 11.15 -14.42 5.95
CA GLY A 155 9.91 -13.87 5.36
C GLY A 155 8.85 -13.47 6.39
N LEU A 156 8.91 -14.10 7.58
CA LEU A 156 7.92 -13.88 8.64
C LEU A 156 7.88 -12.42 9.12
N PHE A 157 9.02 -11.73 9.12
CA PHE A 157 9.14 -10.37 9.63
C PHE A 157 9.13 -9.28 8.54
N ALA A 158 9.09 -9.64 7.25
CA ALA A 158 9.13 -8.65 6.18
C ALA A 158 7.96 -7.63 6.29
N LEU A 159 6.76 -8.12 6.57
CA LEU A 159 5.59 -7.26 6.75
C LEU A 159 5.68 -6.45 8.04
N ASP A 160 6.11 -7.05 9.17
CA ASP A 160 6.32 -6.35 10.43
C ASP A 160 7.35 -5.21 10.27
N ASN A 161 8.44 -5.47 9.54
CA ASN A 161 9.48 -4.47 9.27
C ASN A 161 8.99 -3.30 8.41
N LEU A 162 8.08 -3.56 7.46
CA LEU A 162 7.42 -2.50 6.70
C LEU A 162 6.54 -1.63 7.61
N TRP A 163 5.84 -2.25 8.58
CA TRP A 163 5.08 -1.53 9.60
C TRP A 163 5.95 -0.70 10.53
N ASP A 164 7.14 -1.21 10.92
CA ASP A 164 8.12 -0.43 11.66
C ASP A 164 8.50 0.86 10.89
N GLY A 165 8.61 0.76 9.57
CA GLY A 165 8.88 1.91 8.70
C GLY A 165 7.75 2.93 8.72
N LEU A 166 6.50 2.50 8.56
CA LEU A 166 5.34 3.41 8.62
C LEU A 166 5.20 4.04 10.01
N GLY A 167 5.41 3.27 11.08
CA GLY A 167 5.44 3.80 12.45
C GLY A 167 6.55 4.84 12.64
N ALA A 168 7.73 4.61 12.07
CA ALA A 168 8.82 5.57 12.14
C ALA A 168 8.49 6.90 11.42
N LEU A 169 7.75 6.87 10.30
CA LEU A 169 7.30 8.10 9.63
C LEU A 169 6.46 8.98 10.57
N THR A 170 5.58 8.39 11.39
CA THR A 170 4.75 9.18 12.33
C THR A 170 5.56 9.80 13.47
N VAL A 171 6.73 9.23 13.78
CA VAL A 171 7.64 9.78 14.81
C VAL A 171 8.44 10.95 14.25
N VAL A 172 9.01 10.80 13.04
CA VAL A 172 9.83 11.87 12.42
C VAL A 172 8.98 12.98 11.80
N MET A 173 7.70 12.72 11.58
CA MET A 173 6.72 13.65 11.02
C MET A 173 5.52 13.82 11.98
N PRO A 174 5.69 14.50 13.12
CA PRO A 174 4.70 14.52 14.21
C PRO A 174 3.37 15.18 13.83
N ASN A 175 3.31 15.94 12.74
CA ASN A 175 2.08 16.55 12.23
C ASN A 175 1.21 15.57 11.44
N VAL A 176 1.74 14.40 11.06
CA VAL A 176 0.97 13.37 10.34
C VAL A 176 -0.02 12.69 11.27
N LYS A 177 -1.27 12.69 10.86
CA LYS A 177 -2.40 12.09 11.61
C LYS A 177 -3.06 10.96 10.84
N TYR A 178 -2.92 10.95 9.52
CA TYR A 178 -3.65 10.03 8.65
C TYR A 178 -2.71 9.39 7.62
N PHE A 179 -2.99 8.14 7.32
CA PHE A 179 -2.52 7.47 6.12
C PHE A 179 -3.71 7.29 5.18
N PHE A 180 -3.49 7.54 3.90
CA PHE A 180 -4.44 7.32 2.83
C PHE A 180 -3.80 6.46 1.75
N GLY A 181 -4.57 5.58 1.13
CA GLY A 181 -4.11 4.76 0.02
C GLY A 181 -5.21 3.85 -0.50
N LYS A 182 -5.01 3.31 -1.69
CA LYS A 182 -5.94 2.36 -2.29
C LYS A 182 -5.45 0.93 -2.13
N VAL A 183 -6.38 -0.01 -1.97
CA VAL A 183 -6.13 -1.45 -2.09
C VAL A 183 -6.74 -1.95 -3.40
N THR A 184 -5.97 -2.71 -4.17
CA THR A 184 -6.43 -3.31 -5.42
C THR A 184 -6.93 -4.73 -5.17
N MET A 185 -8.16 -5.02 -5.59
CA MET A 185 -8.65 -6.39 -5.77
C MET A 185 -8.65 -6.70 -7.27
N TYR A 186 -7.91 -7.73 -7.66
CA TYR A 186 -7.83 -8.11 -9.07
C TYR A 186 -9.12 -8.78 -9.56
N PRO A 187 -9.42 -8.70 -10.87
CA PRO A 187 -10.62 -9.32 -11.46
C PRO A 187 -10.72 -10.84 -11.25
N SER A 188 -9.59 -11.50 -10.98
CA SER A 188 -9.53 -12.93 -10.63
C SER A 188 -10.08 -13.25 -9.24
N TYR A 189 -10.23 -12.23 -8.36
CA TYR A 189 -10.83 -12.43 -7.04
C TYR A 189 -12.33 -12.68 -7.18
N ILE A 190 -12.84 -13.67 -6.44
CA ILE A 190 -14.25 -14.10 -6.56
C ILE A 190 -15.21 -12.95 -6.22
N ARG A 191 -16.16 -12.65 -7.13
CA ARG A 191 -17.09 -11.52 -7.02
C ARG A 191 -17.89 -11.51 -5.73
N LYS A 192 -18.43 -12.67 -5.32
CA LYS A 192 -19.18 -12.80 -4.07
C LYS A 192 -18.31 -12.42 -2.85
N GLY A 193 -17.03 -12.82 -2.84
CA GLY A 193 -16.09 -12.44 -1.78
C GLY A 193 -15.78 -10.95 -1.79
N ARG A 194 -15.61 -10.34 -2.98
CA ARG A 194 -15.45 -8.91 -3.16
C ARG A 194 -16.64 -8.14 -2.59
N ASP A 195 -17.85 -8.55 -2.93
CA ASP A 195 -19.07 -7.87 -2.50
C ASP A 195 -19.27 -7.97 -0.99
N MET A 196 -18.96 -9.11 -0.38
CA MET A 196 -18.97 -9.27 1.07
C MET A 196 -17.96 -8.30 1.75
N ILE A 197 -16.75 -8.17 1.22
CA ILE A 197 -15.74 -7.22 1.74
C ILE A 197 -16.26 -5.80 1.62
N LEU A 198 -16.76 -5.39 0.46
CA LEU A 198 -17.25 -4.03 0.22
C LEU A 198 -18.46 -3.71 1.09
N TYR A 199 -19.40 -4.62 1.23
CA TYR A 199 -20.57 -4.44 2.10
C TYR A 199 -20.14 -4.26 3.56
N PHE A 200 -19.26 -5.15 4.05
CA PHE A 200 -18.71 -5.06 5.40
C PHE A 200 -18.02 -3.71 5.66
N LEU A 201 -17.19 -3.25 4.71
CA LEU A 201 -16.50 -1.96 4.81
C LEU A 201 -17.48 -0.79 4.80
N ARG A 202 -18.49 -0.79 3.92
CA ARG A 202 -19.53 0.23 3.86
C ARG A 202 -20.34 0.29 5.16
N LYS A 203 -20.65 -0.87 5.75
CA LYS A 203 -21.40 -0.94 7.00
C LYS A 203 -20.63 -0.34 8.19
N HIS A 204 -19.36 -0.70 8.34
CA HIS A 204 -18.61 -0.39 9.56
C HIS A 204 -17.69 0.82 9.44
N PHE A 205 -17.30 1.20 8.22
CA PHE A 205 -16.26 2.20 7.96
C PHE A 205 -16.67 3.22 6.89
N ALA A 206 -17.96 3.46 6.71
CA ALA A 206 -18.45 4.41 5.71
C ALA A 206 -17.83 5.81 5.90
N ASP A 207 -17.45 6.43 4.79
CA ASP A 207 -17.04 7.83 4.75
C ASP A 207 -18.26 8.74 4.81
N LYS A 208 -18.68 9.06 6.03
CA LYS A 208 -19.89 9.88 6.30
C LYS A 208 -19.76 11.32 5.82
N ASP A 209 -18.54 11.81 5.71
CA ASP A 209 -18.25 13.19 5.28
C ASP A 209 -18.02 13.29 3.78
N SER A 210 -18.03 12.16 3.04
CA SER A 210 -17.71 12.09 1.62
C SER A 210 -16.38 12.78 1.29
N LEU A 211 -15.36 12.52 2.11
CA LEU A 211 -14.04 13.14 1.98
C LEU A 211 -13.37 12.75 0.69
N ILE A 212 -13.47 11.45 0.33
CA ILE A 212 -12.88 10.88 -0.87
C ILE A 212 -13.89 9.91 -1.49
N THR A 213 -14.31 10.19 -2.71
CA THR A 213 -15.33 9.37 -3.39
C THR A 213 -14.77 8.81 -4.71
N PRO A 214 -15.09 7.55 -5.06
CA PRO A 214 -14.65 7.00 -6.33
C PRO A 214 -15.34 7.69 -7.51
N MET A 215 -14.59 8.02 -8.57
CA MET A 215 -15.17 8.57 -9.82
C MET A 215 -16.10 7.57 -10.50
N LYS A 216 -15.80 6.26 -10.35
CA LYS A 216 -16.61 5.15 -10.88
C LYS A 216 -16.94 4.20 -9.74
N PRO A 217 -18.04 4.43 -8.99
CA PRO A 217 -18.43 3.56 -7.89
C PRO A 217 -18.69 2.14 -8.37
N LEU A 218 -18.15 1.17 -7.64
CA LEU A 218 -18.39 -0.24 -7.92
C LEU A 218 -19.78 -0.62 -7.41
N GLN A 219 -20.59 -1.23 -8.28
CA GLN A 219 -21.87 -1.79 -7.91
C GLN A 219 -21.67 -3.19 -7.31
N LEU A 220 -22.45 -3.52 -6.27
CA LEU A 220 -22.52 -4.88 -5.76
C LEU A 220 -23.34 -5.72 -6.74
N GLU A 221 -22.88 -6.95 -7.01
CA GLU A 221 -23.60 -7.92 -7.85
C GLU A 221 -24.38 -8.92 -6.97
N SER A 222 -24.02 -9.03 -5.69
CA SER A 222 -24.72 -9.84 -4.70
C SER A 222 -25.95 -9.11 -4.14
N ASP A 223 -26.96 -9.88 -3.73
CA ASP A 223 -28.16 -9.33 -3.11
C ASP A 223 -27.84 -8.63 -1.79
N GLU A 224 -28.23 -7.35 -1.67
CA GLU A 224 -27.96 -6.54 -0.47
C GLU A 224 -28.75 -7.01 0.75
N GLU A 225 -29.95 -7.61 0.57
CA GLU A 225 -30.74 -8.15 1.69
C GLU A 225 -30.05 -9.40 2.27
N GLU A 226 -29.50 -10.27 1.39
CA GLU A 226 -28.70 -11.42 1.83
C GLU A 226 -27.45 -10.97 2.59
N LEU A 227 -26.74 -9.95 2.09
CA LEU A 227 -25.57 -9.39 2.75
C LEU A 227 -25.92 -8.73 4.09
N ALA A 228 -27.03 -8.02 4.17
CA ALA A 228 -27.52 -7.43 5.42
C ALA A 228 -27.87 -8.49 6.46
N ALA A 229 -28.52 -9.56 6.05
CA ALA A 229 -28.84 -10.70 6.92
C ALA A 229 -27.58 -11.42 7.42
N LEU A 230 -26.56 -11.55 6.55
CA LEU A 230 -25.28 -12.17 6.88
C LEU A 230 -24.49 -11.35 7.88
N PHE A 231 -24.39 -10.04 7.67
CA PHE A 231 -23.65 -9.08 8.51
C PHE A 231 -24.61 -8.34 9.44
N CYS A 232 -25.27 -9.04 10.34
CA CYS A 232 -26.31 -8.48 11.21
C CYS A 232 -25.80 -8.13 12.63
N LYS A 233 -24.50 -8.27 12.91
CA LYS A 233 -23.93 -7.99 14.24
C LYS A 233 -23.68 -6.49 14.45
N ASP A 234 -23.66 -6.08 15.73
CA ASP A 234 -23.47 -4.68 16.09
C ASP A 234 -22.00 -4.24 16.03
N THR A 235 -21.06 -5.16 16.16
CA THR A 235 -19.64 -4.86 16.18
C THR A 235 -18.93 -5.33 14.94
N PHE A 236 -17.95 -4.53 14.47
CA PHE A 236 -17.12 -4.92 13.33
C PHE A 236 -16.33 -6.21 13.59
N LYS A 237 -15.95 -6.49 14.86
CA LYS A 237 -15.20 -7.70 15.22
C LYS A 237 -16.00 -8.98 15.01
N GLU A 238 -17.29 -8.93 15.32
CA GLU A 238 -18.19 -10.08 15.13
C GLU A 238 -18.49 -10.31 13.64
N ASP A 239 -18.84 -9.24 12.92
CA ASP A 239 -19.06 -9.33 11.47
C ASP A 239 -17.78 -9.70 10.72
N TYR A 240 -16.59 -9.27 11.19
CA TYR A 240 -15.32 -9.68 10.61
C TYR A 240 -15.06 -11.19 10.73
N LYS A 241 -15.43 -11.81 11.86
CA LYS A 241 -15.35 -13.27 12.00
C LYS A 241 -16.21 -13.99 10.99
N ILE A 242 -17.43 -13.46 10.77
CA ILE A 242 -18.35 -13.98 9.75
C ILE A 242 -17.73 -13.82 8.36
N LEU A 243 -17.27 -12.61 8.01
CA LEU A 243 -16.64 -12.31 6.74
C LEU A 243 -15.47 -13.27 6.44
N ASN A 244 -14.56 -13.44 7.41
CA ASN A 244 -13.40 -14.31 7.26
C ASN A 244 -13.82 -15.78 7.07
N GLY A 245 -14.84 -16.24 7.80
CA GLY A 245 -15.40 -17.58 7.65
C GLY A 245 -16.00 -17.82 6.27
N GLU A 246 -16.83 -16.89 5.79
CA GLU A 246 -17.49 -17.01 4.49
C GLU A 246 -16.49 -16.94 3.31
N ILE A 247 -15.52 -16.05 3.36
CA ILE A 247 -14.49 -15.96 2.32
C ILE A 247 -13.63 -17.23 2.27
N ARG A 248 -13.30 -17.81 3.43
CA ARG A 248 -12.57 -19.11 3.48
C ARG A 248 -13.39 -20.27 2.91
N LYS A 249 -14.71 -20.30 3.11
CA LYS A 249 -15.59 -21.30 2.47
C LYS A 249 -15.56 -21.22 0.95
N LEU A 250 -15.31 -20.03 0.40
CA LEU A 250 -15.13 -19.82 -1.04
C LEU A 250 -13.73 -20.22 -1.55
N GLY A 251 -12.83 -20.69 -0.68
CA GLY A 251 -11.46 -21.05 -1.03
C GLY A 251 -10.48 -19.87 -1.14
N TYR A 252 -10.86 -18.69 -0.63
CA TYR A 252 -10.07 -17.48 -0.68
C TYR A 252 -9.68 -16.99 0.72
N ASN A 253 -8.78 -16.02 0.75
CA ASN A 253 -8.46 -15.26 1.97
C ASN A 253 -8.79 -13.79 1.73
N ILE A 254 -9.12 -13.08 2.81
CA ILE A 254 -9.17 -11.61 2.78
C ILE A 254 -7.77 -11.12 2.45
N PRO A 255 -7.60 -10.18 1.50
CA PRO A 255 -6.28 -9.64 1.17
C PRO A 255 -5.55 -9.16 2.44
N PRO A 256 -4.28 -9.55 2.68
CA PRO A 256 -3.55 -9.23 3.92
C PRO A 256 -3.52 -7.74 4.25
N VAL A 257 -3.36 -6.88 3.25
CA VAL A 257 -3.38 -5.42 3.42
C VAL A 257 -4.70 -4.95 4.01
N SER A 258 -5.84 -5.49 3.55
CA SER A 258 -7.16 -5.15 4.10
C SER A 258 -7.28 -5.53 5.57
N TYR A 259 -6.73 -6.68 5.97
CA TYR A 259 -6.76 -7.12 7.36
C TYR A 259 -5.90 -6.25 8.27
N THR A 260 -4.65 -6.00 7.91
CA THR A 260 -3.72 -5.21 8.72
C THR A 260 -4.20 -3.78 8.90
N HIS A 261 -4.76 -3.16 7.87
CA HIS A 261 -5.30 -1.80 7.96
C HIS A 261 -6.59 -1.73 8.80
N LEU A 262 -7.44 -2.76 8.79
CA LEU A 262 -8.67 -2.83 9.58
C LEU A 262 -8.45 -3.04 11.09
N THR A 263 -7.32 -3.62 11.48
CA THR A 263 -7.04 -3.96 12.89
C THR A 263 -6.27 -2.87 13.64
N LEU A 264 -5.77 -1.85 12.94
CA LEU A 264 -5.16 -0.69 13.58
C LEU A 264 -6.24 0.26 14.11
N PRO A 265 -5.95 1.05 15.15
CA PRO A 265 -6.83 2.13 15.62
C PRO A 265 -6.80 3.31 14.63
N THR A 266 -6.82 3.02 13.35
CA THR A 266 -6.80 3.96 12.23
C THR A 266 -8.20 4.14 11.69
N ILE A 267 -8.55 5.38 11.37
CA ILE A 267 -9.79 5.71 10.67
C ILE A 267 -9.58 5.28 9.20
N LEU A 268 -9.86 4.01 8.91
CA LEU A 268 -10.09 3.57 7.54
C LEU A 268 -11.48 4.04 7.15
N ARG A 269 -11.54 5.04 6.30
CA ARG A 269 -12.78 5.45 5.64
C ARG A 269 -12.74 4.92 4.21
N VAL A 270 -13.77 4.19 3.82
CA VAL A 270 -13.97 3.64 2.48
C VAL A 270 -15.13 4.36 1.82
#